data_bc64f06b6d1e699c9ffdec0943c70746
#
_entry.id   bc64f06b6d1e699c9ffdec0943c70746
#
_cell.length_a   1.000
_cell.length_b   1.000
_cell.length_c   1.000
_cell.angle_alpha   90.00
_cell.angle_beta   90.00
_cell.angle_gamma   90.00
#
_symmetry.space_group_name_H-M   'P 1'
#
loop_
_entity.id
_entity.type
_entity.pdbx_description
1 polymer ?
#
loop_
_entity_poly.entity_id
_entity_poly.type
_entity_poly.pdbx_seq_one_letter_code
_entity_poly.pdbx_strand_id
1 'polypeptide(L)'
;MSQWLEKNNFSDITFFGQDWGGLIGLRMVAEHPDRFIKVAMGNTGLPYNPDTPQEIIDEVQRFRQSKIKVSLISMTKQLMQIDKGGHPALKFMYWQKFCWDAENMAIGLISSQMMEKRSKFSLAMQYLFQTLGFERFSPFTSELVKAYEAPFPDPSYKMGPRAMPTQVPIIPDASLEAQARALEFYAKFEKPFLGVFAGNDPVTNPMKDLIPKMVPNARMHPDIGGGHFFQWTRARELASVLVNFMEE
;
A
#
# COMPACT_ATOMS: atom_id res chain seq x y z
N MET A 1 14.78 4.48 10.60
CA MET A 1 14.72 5.66 9.67
C MET A 1 15.10 6.93 10.40
N SER A 2 14.56 7.27 11.57
CA SER A 2 14.92 8.49 12.34
C SER A 2 16.42 8.64 12.54
N GLN A 3 17.09 7.62 13.06
CA GLN A 3 18.56 7.61 13.21
C GLN A 3 19.32 7.84 11.90
N TRP A 4 18.78 7.39 10.77
CA TRP A 4 19.39 7.63 9.47
C TRP A 4 19.27 9.10 9.04
N LEU A 5 18.11 9.75 9.28
CA LEU A 5 17.94 11.19 9.07
C LEU A 5 18.92 12.01 9.91
N GLU A 6 19.01 11.68 11.19
CA GLU A 6 19.88 12.37 12.16
C GLU A 6 21.36 12.21 11.79
N LYS A 7 21.80 10.97 11.53
CA LYS A 7 23.20 10.65 11.19
C LYS A 7 23.65 11.36 9.91
N ASN A 8 22.77 11.55 8.94
CA ASN A 8 23.10 12.23 7.69
C ASN A 8 22.78 13.72 7.74
N ASN A 9 22.23 14.22 8.84
CA ASN A 9 21.85 15.61 9.06
C ASN A 9 21.02 16.23 7.92
N PHE A 10 20.07 15.46 7.37
CA PHE A 10 19.18 15.96 6.32
C PHE A 10 18.19 16.98 6.89
N SER A 11 18.03 18.11 6.19
CA SER A 11 17.07 19.19 6.45
C SER A 11 16.45 19.67 5.15
N ASP A 12 15.46 20.55 5.24
CA ASP A 12 14.75 21.16 4.11
C ASP A 12 14.18 20.12 3.13
N ILE A 13 13.73 18.99 3.69
CA ILE A 13 13.27 17.83 2.92
C ILE A 13 11.88 18.11 2.34
N THR A 14 11.74 17.96 1.02
CA THR A 14 10.44 17.70 0.39
C THR A 14 10.24 16.19 0.36
N PHE A 15 9.25 15.72 1.10
CA PHE A 15 8.94 14.30 1.21
C PHE A 15 7.88 13.90 0.18
N PHE A 16 8.08 12.76 -0.47
CA PHE A 16 7.02 12.02 -1.16
C PHE A 16 7.03 10.56 -0.72
N GLY A 17 5.87 10.02 -0.38
CA GLY A 17 5.70 8.62 0.00
C GLY A 17 4.50 7.95 -0.66
N GLN A 18 4.68 6.68 -1.05
CA GLN A 18 3.64 5.82 -1.62
C GLN A 18 3.63 4.49 -0.84
N ASP A 19 2.45 3.90 -0.67
CA ASP A 19 2.23 2.63 0.03
C ASP A 19 2.94 2.61 1.41
N TRP A 20 3.77 1.62 1.69
CA TRP A 20 4.57 1.56 2.92
C TRP A 20 5.53 2.74 3.09
N GLY A 21 6.04 3.30 1.99
CA GLY A 21 6.85 4.53 2.05
C GLY A 21 6.06 5.70 2.62
N GLY A 22 4.77 5.80 2.31
CA GLY A 22 3.87 6.78 2.91
C GLY A 22 3.58 6.50 4.39
N LEU A 23 3.18 5.28 4.75
CA LEU A 23 2.92 4.91 6.15
C LEU A 23 4.11 5.22 7.07
N ILE A 24 5.32 4.85 6.66
CA ILE A 24 6.55 5.08 7.44
C ILE A 24 6.94 6.56 7.41
N GLY A 25 6.92 7.17 6.22
CA GLY A 25 7.43 8.52 6.03
C GLY A 25 6.54 9.60 6.65
N LEU A 26 5.22 9.45 6.59
CA LEU A 26 4.30 10.38 7.26
C LEU A 26 4.51 10.35 8.79
N ARG A 27 4.80 9.19 9.37
CA ARG A 27 5.18 9.10 10.78
C ARG A 27 6.51 9.78 11.06
N MET A 28 7.51 9.59 10.19
CA MET A 28 8.80 10.29 10.32
C MET A 28 8.64 11.81 10.25
N VAL A 29 7.79 12.33 9.36
CA VAL A 29 7.49 13.78 9.30
C VAL A 29 6.91 14.27 10.62
N ALA A 30 5.96 13.52 11.21
CA ALA A 30 5.35 13.89 12.48
C ALA A 30 6.34 13.83 13.67
N GLU A 31 7.32 12.92 13.62
CA GLU A 31 8.37 12.78 14.65
C GLU A 31 9.53 13.79 14.50
N HIS A 32 9.80 14.30 13.28
CA HIS A 32 10.91 15.20 12.97
C HIS A 32 10.47 16.41 12.11
N PRO A 33 9.41 17.15 12.51
CA PRO A 33 8.74 18.13 11.65
C PRO A 33 9.65 19.25 11.13
N ASP A 34 10.68 19.63 11.90
CA ASP A 34 11.60 20.71 11.54
C ASP A 34 12.51 20.35 10.36
N ARG A 35 12.64 19.08 10.02
CA ARG A 35 13.45 18.60 8.91
C ARG A 35 12.73 18.66 7.55
N PHE A 36 11.40 18.80 7.55
CA PHE A 36 10.58 18.74 6.36
C PHE A 36 9.95 20.10 6.06
N ILE A 37 10.09 20.55 4.82
CA ILE A 37 9.51 21.81 4.35
C ILE A 37 8.22 21.61 3.57
N LYS A 38 8.08 20.49 2.86
CA LYS A 38 6.90 20.11 2.09
C LYS A 38 6.64 18.62 2.21
N VAL A 39 5.37 18.22 2.14
CA VAL A 39 4.94 16.83 2.21
C VAL A 39 4.03 16.52 1.03
N ALA A 40 4.35 15.48 0.28
CA ALA A 40 3.48 14.89 -0.71
C ALA A 40 3.25 13.41 -0.40
N MET A 41 2.06 12.92 -0.69
CA MET A 41 1.72 11.51 -0.55
C MET A 41 0.88 11.02 -1.71
N GLY A 42 0.98 9.74 -2.01
CA GLY A 42 0.15 9.14 -3.05
C GLY A 42 -0.09 7.66 -2.81
N ASN A 43 -1.29 7.19 -3.09
CA ASN A 43 -1.68 5.79 -2.91
C ASN A 43 -1.19 5.20 -1.56
N THR A 44 -1.47 5.90 -0.48
CA THR A 44 -1.08 5.57 0.90
C THR A 44 -2.00 6.26 1.89
N GLY A 45 -1.75 6.13 3.19
CA GLY A 45 -2.49 6.79 4.24
C GLY A 45 -1.91 6.55 5.62
N LEU A 46 -2.62 7.05 6.62
CA LEU A 46 -2.35 6.78 8.04
C LEU A 46 -3.58 6.03 8.60
N PRO A 47 -3.59 4.71 8.58
CA PRO A 47 -4.72 3.94 9.10
C PRO A 47 -4.86 4.15 10.61
N TYR A 48 -6.06 4.56 11.02
CA TYR A 48 -6.40 4.81 12.42
C TYR A 48 -7.81 4.28 12.70
N ASN A 49 -7.94 3.39 13.64
CA ASN A 49 -9.14 2.59 13.84
C ASN A 49 -9.47 2.33 15.32
N PRO A 50 -9.46 3.37 16.18
CA PRO A 50 -9.67 3.19 17.62
C PRO A 50 -11.07 2.63 17.96
N ASP A 51 -12.07 3.00 17.15
CA ASP A 51 -13.48 2.67 17.37
C ASP A 51 -13.93 1.42 16.60
N THR A 52 -12.99 0.55 16.23
CA THR A 52 -13.35 -0.72 15.57
C THR A 52 -14.25 -1.56 16.49
N PRO A 53 -15.44 -1.95 16.05
CA PRO A 53 -16.33 -2.80 16.85
C PRO A 53 -15.67 -4.09 17.29
N GLN A 54 -15.89 -4.51 18.55
CA GLN A 54 -15.27 -5.71 19.11
C GLN A 54 -15.58 -6.97 18.27
N GLU A 55 -16.78 -7.07 17.71
CA GLU A 55 -17.18 -8.16 16.83
C GLU A 55 -16.29 -8.26 15.58
N ILE A 56 -15.87 -7.12 15.02
CA ILE A 56 -14.94 -7.06 13.88
C ILE A 56 -13.54 -7.49 14.30
N ILE A 57 -13.07 -7.03 15.46
CA ILE A 57 -11.78 -7.44 16.01
C ILE A 57 -11.73 -8.96 16.18
N ASP A 58 -12.76 -9.53 16.81
CA ASP A 58 -12.86 -10.96 17.07
C ASP A 58 -12.93 -11.77 15.76
N GLU A 59 -13.67 -11.28 14.76
CA GLU A 59 -13.77 -11.91 13.44
C GLU A 59 -12.41 -11.94 12.73
N VAL A 60 -11.70 -10.81 12.69
CA VAL A 60 -10.37 -10.71 12.08
C VAL A 60 -9.38 -11.63 12.80
N GLN A 61 -9.39 -11.68 14.13
CA GLN A 61 -8.49 -12.53 14.91
C GLN A 61 -8.80 -14.02 14.68
N ARG A 62 -10.07 -14.42 14.72
CA ARG A 62 -10.49 -15.79 14.42
C ARG A 62 -10.06 -16.21 13.01
N PHE A 63 -10.26 -15.32 12.02
CA PHE A 63 -9.87 -15.60 10.64
C PHE A 63 -8.36 -15.77 10.48
N ARG A 64 -7.55 -14.90 11.10
CA ARG A 64 -6.08 -15.01 11.09
C ARG A 64 -5.61 -16.37 11.63
N GLN A 65 -6.23 -16.87 12.70
CA GLN A 65 -5.89 -18.15 13.35
C GLN A 65 -6.49 -19.37 12.65
N SER A 66 -7.43 -19.18 11.74
CA SER A 66 -8.14 -20.27 11.08
C SER A 66 -7.22 -21.05 10.15
N LYS A 67 -7.58 -22.32 9.89
CA LYS A 67 -6.92 -23.17 8.88
C LYS A 67 -7.41 -22.91 7.45
N ILE A 68 -8.26 -21.89 7.24
CA ILE A 68 -8.79 -21.55 5.92
C ILE A 68 -7.63 -21.10 5.03
N LYS A 69 -7.48 -21.74 3.87
CA LYS A 69 -6.55 -21.32 2.82
C LYS A 69 -7.24 -20.31 1.91
N VAL A 70 -6.67 -19.12 1.81
CA VAL A 70 -7.19 -18.05 0.94
C VAL A 70 -6.55 -18.19 -0.44
N SER A 71 -7.36 -18.38 -1.48
CA SER A 71 -6.87 -18.41 -2.86
C SER A 71 -6.64 -16.99 -3.39
N LEU A 72 -5.80 -16.87 -4.42
CA LEU A 72 -5.58 -15.60 -5.13
C LEU A 72 -6.90 -14.99 -5.65
N ILE A 73 -7.81 -15.84 -6.16
CA ILE A 73 -9.12 -15.41 -6.66
C ILE A 73 -9.98 -14.84 -5.53
N SER A 74 -10.05 -15.53 -4.39
CA SER A 74 -10.83 -15.09 -3.23
C SER A 74 -10.29 -13.78 -2.67
N MET A 75 -8.98 -13.68 -2.51
CA MET A 75 -8.29 -12.47 -2.06
C MET A 75 -8.57 -11.28 -2.99
N THR A 76 -8.36 -11.44 -4.30
CA THR A 76 -8.61 -10.39 -5.30
C THR A 76 -10.06 -9.92 -5.26
N LYS A 77 -11.03 -10.87 -5.18
CA LYS A 77 -12.45 -10.53 -5.07
C LYS A 77 -12.76 -9.66 -3.85
N GLN A 78 -12.15 -9.94 -2.71
CA GLN A 78 -12.36 -9.15 -1.49
C GLN A 78 -11.71 -7.76 -1.57
N LEU A 79 -10.48 -7.68 -2.07
CA LEU A 79 -9.79 -6.38 -2.25
C LEU A 79 -10.55 -5.45 -3.20
N MET A 80 -11.05 -5.98 -4.33
CA MET A 80 -11.82 -5.19 -5.31
C MET A 80 -13.19 -4.72 -4.79
N GLN A 81 -13.55 -5.08 -3.57
CA GLN A 81 -14.79 -4.67 -2.90
C GLN A 81 -14.53 -3.88 -1.61
N ILE A 82 -13.31 -3.44 -1.36
CA ILE A 82 -12.92 -2.82 -0.09
C ILE A 82 -13.73 -1.55 0.20
N ASP A 83 -14.12 -0.82 -0.83
CA ASP A 83 -14.93 0.40 -0.83
C ASP A 83 -16.44 0.16 -1.00
N LYS A 84 -16.87 -1.10 -1.21
CA LYS A 84 -18.26 -1.43 -1.55
C LYS A 84 -19.13 -1.87 -0.35
N GLY A 85 -19.04 -1.12 0.74
CA GLY A 85 -19.81 -1.39 1.96
C GLY A 85 -19.24 -2.49 2.85
N GLY A 86 -19.71 -2.56 4.10
CA GLY A 86 -19.14 -3.38 5.15
C GLY A 86 -17.82 -2.82 5.71
N HIS A 87 -17.32 -3.42 6.79
CA HIS A 87 -16.10 -2.94 7.44
C HIS A 87 -14.85 -3.31 6.60
N PRO A 88 -13.97 -2.36 6.24
CA PRO A 88 -12.80 -2.61 5.38
C PRO A 88 -11.87 -3.72 5.91
N ALA A 89 -11.71 -3.84 7.24
CA ALA A 89 -10.88 -4.86 7.87
C ALA A 89 -11.30 -6.29 7.47
N LEU A 90 -12.62 -6.56 7.34
CA LEU A 90 -13.15 -7.87 6.96
C LEU A 90 -12.80 -8.27 5.52
N LYS A 91 -12.43 -7.32 4.69
CA LYS A 91 -11.99 -7.56 3.31
C LYS A 91 -10.48 -7.61 3.22
N PHE A 92 -9.80 -6.67 3.87
CA PHE A 92 -8.35 -6.60 3.87
C PHE A 92 -7.69 -7.80 4.60
N MET A 93 -8.36 -8.41 5.59
CA MET A 93 -7.86 -9.61 6.26
C MET A 93 -7.61 -10.78 5.31
N TYR A 94 -8.33 -10.86 4.15
CA TYR A 94 -8.08 -11.87 3.12
C TYR A 94 -6.72 -11.66 2.44
N TRP A 95 -6.34 -10.40 2.20
CA TRP A 95 -5.00 -10.06 1.69
C TRP A 95 -3.92 -10.46 2.69
N GLN A 96 -4.08 -10.10 3.97
CA GLN A 96 -3.13 -10.46 5.02
C GLN A 96 -2.98 -11.97 5.16
N LYS A 97 -4.09 -12.69 5.20
CA LYS A 97 -4.10 -14.17 5.32
C LYS A 97 -3.47 -14.84 4.11
N PHE A 98 -3.80 -14.38 2.89
CA PHE A 98 -3.19 -14.87 1.66
C PHE A 98 -1.67 -14.69 1.68
N CYS A 99 -1.18 -13.50 2.00
CA CYS A 99 0.26 -13.23 2.04
C CYS A 99 0.98 -14.08 3.09
N TRP A 100 0.39 -14.22 4.26
CA TRP A 100 0.99 -15.00 5.35
C TRP A 100 1.09 -16.49 5.02
N ASP A 101 0.02 -17.08 4.48
CA ASP A 101 -0.07 -18.51 4.21
C ASP A 101 0.59 -18.94 2.89
N ALA A 102 0.85 -18.02 1.97
CA ALA A 102 1.42 -18.35 0.67
C ALA A 102 2.88 -18.79 0.78
N GLU A 103 3.15 -20.08 0.65
CA GLU A 103 4.52 -20.63 0.66
C GLU A 103 5.36 -20.04 -0.48
N ASN A 104 4.80 -19.97 -1.68
CA ASN A 104 5.41 -19.32 -2.84
C ASN A 104 4.47 -18.23 -3.38
N MET A 105 4.57 -17.02 -2.82
CA MET A 105 3.77 -15.88 -3.23
C MET A 105 4.11 -15.46 -4.67
N ALA A 106 3.09 -15.32 -5.51
CA ALA A 106 3.19 -14.90 -6.92
C ALA A 106 3.43 -13.39 -7.04
N ILE A 107 4.57 -12.89 -6.58
CA ILE A 107 4.85 -11.46 -6.45
C ILE A 107 4.75 -10.76 -7.82
N GLY A 108 5.43 -11.29 -8.83
CA GLY A 108 5.40 -10.72 -10.18
C GLY A 108 3.99 -10.71 -10.78
N LEU A 109 3.22 -11.79 -10.59
CA LEU A 109 1.85 -11.86 -11.06
C LEU A 109 0.95 -10.82 -10.37
N ILE A 110 1.01 -10.73 -9.06
CA ILE A 110 0.22 -9.78 -8.26
C ILE A 110 0.57 -8.35 -8.65
N SER A 111 1.86 -8.02 -8.72
CA SER A 111 2.32 -6.69 -9.09
C SER A 111 1.91 -6.31 -10.51
N SER A 112 2.04 -7.23 -11.47
CA SER A 112 1.66 -6.96 -12.87
C SER A 112 0.15 -6.71 -13.04
N GLN A 113 -0.71 -7.36 -12.25
CA GLN A 113 -2.15 -7.10 -12.28
C GLN A 113 -2.52 -5.67 -11.84
N MET A 114 -1.70 -5.07 -11.00
CA MET A 114 -1.89 -3.69 -10.52
C MET A 114 -1.34 -2.63 -11.51
N MET A 115 -0.66 -3.06 -12.57
CA MET A 115 -0.02 -2.19 -13.56
C MET A 115 -0.49 -2.43 -14.98
N GLU A 116 -0.68 -3.68 -15.38
CA GLU A 116 -1.02 -4.09 -16.76
C GLU A 116 -2.46 -4.59 -16.86
N LYS A 117 -3.17 -4.14 -17.89
CA LYS A 117 -4.48 -4.71 -18.23
C LYS A 117 -4.27 -6.05 -18.96
N ARG A 118 -4.41 -7.16 -18.26
CA ARG A 118 -4.22 -8.51 -18.80
C ARG A 118 -5.53 -9.25 -19.02
N SER A 119 -5.55 -10.13 -20.03
CA SER A 119 -6.73 -10.99 -20.25
C SER A 119 -6.87 -12.02 -19.13
N LYS A 120 -8.12 -12.36 -18.79
CA LYS A 120 -8.42 -13.39 -17.78
C LYS A 120 -7.77 -14.74 -18.12
N PHE A 121 -7.70 -15.09 -19.39
CA PHE A 121 -7.04 -16.30 -19.87
C PHE A 121 -5.54 -16.30 -19.59
N SER A 122 -4.85 -15.19 -19.94
CA SER A 122 -3.41 -15.04 -19.65
C SER A 122 -3.11 -15.13 -18.16
N LEU A 123 -3.94 -14.52 -17.31
CA LEU A 123 -3.79 -14.57 -15.86
C LEU A 123 -4.00 -15.99 -15.31
N ALA A 124 -5.03 -16.69 -15.79
CA ALA A 124 -5.31 -18.06 -15.36
C ALA A 124 -4.18 -19.03 -15.76
N MET A 125 -3.69 -18.93 -16.98
CA MET A 125 -2.58 -19.76 -17.46
C MET A 125 -1.29 -19.47 -16.70
N GLN A 126 -0.96 -18.23 -16.47
CA GLN A 126 0.22 -17.88 -15.68
C GLN A 126 0.11 -18.39 -14.23
N TYR A 127 -1.05 -18.25 -13.60
CA TYR A 127 -1.29 -18.80 -12.27
C TYR A 127 -1.13 -20.31 -12.23
N LEU A 128 -1.63 -21.01 -13.26
CA LEU A 128 -1.44 -22.46 -13.40
C LEU A 128 0.05 -22.84 -13.51
N PHE A 129 0.81 -22.18 -14.39
CA PHE A 129 2.25 -22.42 -14.53
C PHE A 129 3.01 -22.16 -13.24
N GLN A 130 2.62 -21.14 -12.49
CA GLN A 130 3.23 -20.84 -11.21
C GLN A 130 2.90 -21.90 -10.15
N THR A 131 1.65 -22.35 -10.07
CA THR A 131 1.23 -23.42 -9.13
C THR A 131 1.97 -24.72 -9.39
N LEU A 132 2.33 -24.97 -10.65
CA LEU A 132 3.10 -26.15 -11.07
C LEU A 132 4.64 -25.95 -10.97
N GLY A 133 5.12 -24.78 -10.55
CA GLY A 133 6.55 -24.47 -10.46
C GLY A 133 7.24 -24.20 -11.80
N PHE A 134 6.47 -23.95 -12.86
CA PHE A 134 6.97 -23.73 -14.23
C PHE A 134 6.84 -22.28 -14.70
N GLU A 135 6.69 -21.33 -13.79
CA GLU A 135 6.45 -19.91 -14.11
C GLU A 135 7.51 -19.30 -15.05
N ARG A 136 8.77 -19.72 -14.93
CA ARG A 136 9.87 -19.24 -15.77
C ARG A 136 9.75 -19.64 -17.25
N PHE A 137 9.02 -20.72 -17.52
CA PHE A 137 8.82 -21.28 -18.85
C PHE A 137 7.48 -20.90 -19.46
N SER A 138 6.65 -20.15 -18.73
CA SER A 138 5.32 -19.77 -19.19
C SER A 138 5.40 -18.75 -20.34
N PRO A 139 4.82 -19.06 -21.51
CA PRO A 139 4.73 -18.08 -22.61
C PRO A 139 3.79 -16.91 -22.28
N PHE A 140 3.03 -16.99 -21.18
CA PHE A 140 2.13 -15.96 -20.71
C PHE A 140 2.79 -15.01 -19.70
N THR A 141 4.05 -15.25 -19.34
CA THR A 141 4.81 -14.43 -18.41
C THR A 141 5.34 -13.18 -19.09
N SER A 142 4.84 -12.00 -18.72
CA SER A 142 5.35 -10.72 -19.23
C SER A 142 6.74 -10.39 -18.68
N GLU A 143 7.47 -9.51 -19.36
CA GLU A 143 8.76 -9.01 -18.86
C GLU A 143 8.62 -8.31 -17.50
N LEU A 144 7.48 -7.65 -17.26
CA LEU A 144 7.17 -7.04 -15.98
C LEU A 144 7.07 -8.07 -14.85
N VAL A 145 6.41 -9.20 -15.10
CA VAL A 145 6.34 -10.32 -14.13
C VAL A 145 7.73 -10.84 -13.82
N LYS A 146 8.55 -11.06 -14.85
CA LYS A 146 9.95 -11.52 -14.69
C LYS A 146 10.78 -10.54 -13.86
N ALA A 147 10.63 -9.25 -14.13
CA ALA A 147 11.34 -8.19 -13.39
C ALA A 147 11.00 -8.19 -11.91
N TYR A 148 9.70 -8.33 -11.56
CA TYR A 148 9.27 -8.37 -10.15
C TYR A 148 9.55 -9.71 -9.45
N GLU A 149 9.74 -10.81 -10.19
CA GLU A 149 10.20 -12.09 -9.61
C GLU A 149 11.74 -12.17 -9.50
N ALA A 150 12.49 -11.40 -10.30
CA ALA A 150 13.94 -11.48 -10.36
C ALA A 150 14.68 -11.35 -9.00
N PRO A 151 14.24 -10.50 -8.04
CA PRO A 151 14.88 -10.41 -6.72
C PRO A 151 14.72 -11.66 -5.85
N PHE A 152 13.87 -12.62 -6.23
CA PHE A 152 13.49 -13.78 -5.43
C PHE A 152 13.92 -15.08 -6.10
N PRO A 153 15.16 -15.55 -5.88
CA PRO A 153 15.68 -16.79 -6.48
C PRO A 153 14.84 -18.02 -6.16
N ASP A 154 14.28 -18.05 -4.94
CA ASP A 154 13.40 -19.10 -4.44
C ASP A 154 12.40 -18.55 -3.40
N PRO A 155 11.41 -19.33 -2.94
CA PRO A 155 10.39 -18.89 -1.99
C PRO A 155 10.90 -18.37 -0.65
N SER A 156 12.09 -18.75 -0.20
CA SER A 156 12.66 -18.32 1.09
C SER A 156 12.99 -16.81 1.09
N TYR A 157 13.27 -16.23 -0.08
CA TYR A 157 13.52 -14.79 -0.24
C TYR A 157 12.23 -13.95 -0.23
N LYS A 158 11.05 -14.58 -0.28
CA LYS A 158 9.75 -13.89 -0.32
C LYS A 158 9.16 -13.56 1.05
N MET A 159 9.90 -13.76 2.14
CA MET A 159 9.38 -13.50 3.49
C MET A 159 9.02 -12.02 3.69
N GLY A 160 9.83 -11.07 3.19
CA GLY A 160 9.52 -9.64 3.28
C GLY A 160 8.17 -9.27 2.66
N PRO A 161 7.95 -9.52 1.35
CA PRO A 161 6.66 -9.29 0.69
C PRO A 161 5.47 -10.03 1.35
N ARG A 162 5.69 -11.18 1.96
CA ARG A 162 4.66 -11.93 2.68
C ARG A 162 4.32 -11.29 4.03
N ALA A 163 5.32 -10.83 4.76
CA ALA A 163 5.16 -10.26 6.09
C ALA A 163 4.62 -8.83 6.08
N MET A 164 5.07 -7.98 5.14
CA MET A 164 4.70 -6.56 5.10
C MET A 164 3.18 -6.31 5.14
N PRO A 165 2.34 -6.94 4.31
CA PRO A 165 0.89 -6.72 4.37
C PRO A 165 0.27 -7.07 5.72
N THR A 166 0.84 -8.03 6.46
CA THR A 166 0.32 -8.44 7.76
C THR A 166 0.56 -7.42 8.86
N GLN A 167 1.47 -6.46 8.62
CA GLN A 167 1.78 -5.37 9.55
C GLN A 167 0.86 -4.15 9.36
N VAL A 168 0.01 -4.12 8.34
CA VAL A 168 -0.97 -3.04 8.18
C VAL A 168 -2.00 -3.14 9.30
N PRO A 169 -2.19 -2.09 10.12
CA PRO A 169 -3.10 -2.13 11.26
C PRO A 169 -4.56 -2.01 10.81
N ILE A 170 -5.21 -3.12 10.49
CA ILE A 170 -6.63 -3.16 10.09
C ILE A 170 -7.59 -3.26 11.27
N ILE A 171 -7.09 -3.58 12.44
CA ILE A 171 -7.74 -3.52 13.75
C ILE A 171 -6.76 -2.86 14.72
N PRO A 172 -7.22 -2.33 15.88
CA PRO A 172 -6.35 -1.72 16.87
C PRO A 172 -5.19 -2.64 17.26
N ASP A 173 -3.98 -2.09 17.28
CA ASP A 173 -2.75 -2.78 17.65
C ASP A 173 -1.78 -1.84 18.41
N ALA A 174 -0.56 -2.29 18.67
CA ALA A 174 0.44 -1.53 19.40
C ALA A 174 0.87 -0.21 18.70
N SER A 175 0.55 -0.02 17.41
CA SER A 175 0.84 1.24 16.69
C SER A 175 -0.20 2.34 16.92
N LEU A 176 -1.36 2.01 17.50
CA LEU A 176 -2.53 2.90 17.58
C LEU A 176 -2.21 4.25 18.25
N GLU A 177 -1.51 4.22 19.38
CA GLU A 177 -1.12 5.45 20.10
C GLU A 177 -0.20 6.34 19.27
N ALA A 178 0.77 5.76 18.60
CA ALA A 178 1.70 6.49 17.74
C ALA A 178 1.00 7.03 16.47
N GLN A 179 -0.03 6.34 15.97
CA GLN A 179 -0.87 6.84 14.89
C GLN A 179 -1.74 8.01 15.36
N ALA A 180 -2.32 7.94 16.57
CA ALA A 180 -3.06 9.05 17.16
C ALA A 180 -2.21 10.32 17.22
N ARG A 181 -0.98 10.23 17.75
CA ARG A 181 -0.06 11.38 17.81
C ARG A 181 0.26 11.95 16.43
N ALA A 182 0.46 11.10 15.43
CA ALA A 182 0.69 11.55 14.06
C ALA A 182 -0.53 12.29 13.48
N LEU A 183 -1.73 11.81 13.73
CA LEU A 183 -2.96 12.47 13.29
C LEU A 183 -3.20 13.81 13.99
N GLU A 184 -2.96 13.91 15.30
CA GLU A 184 -3.02 15.17 16.04
C GLU A 184 -2.03 16.19 15.48
N PHE A 185 -0.84 15.76 15.08
CA PHE A 185 0.13 16.58 14.39
C PHE A 185 -0.39 17.07 13.04
N TYR A 186 -0.91 16.16 12.20
CA TYR A 186 -1.41 16.50 10.86
C TYR A 186 -2.67 17.37 10.89
N ALA A 187 -3.51 17.25 11.90
CA ALA A 187 -4.68 18.11 12.08
C ALA A 187 -4.28 19.60 12.24
N LYS A 188 -3.04 19.87 12.64
CA LYS A 188 -2.47 21.23 12.85
C LYS A 188 -1.32 21.52 11.88
N PHE A 189 -1.14 20.72 10.84
CA PHE A 189 -0.02 20.84 9.92
C PHE A 189 -0.22 22.02 8.97
N GLU A 190 0.67 23.01 9.00
CA GLU A 190 0.56 24.26 8.24
C GLU A 190 1.45 24.30 6.99
N LYS A 191 2.47 23.44 6.91
CA LYS A 191 3.36 23.39 5.75
C LYS A 191 2.63 22.84 4.52
N PRO A 192 3.12 23.12 3.29
CA PRO A 192 2.49 22.60 2.07
C PRO A 192 2.32 21.09 2.10
N PHE A 193 1.09 20.64 1.83
CA PHE A 193 0.74 19.22 1.78
C PHE A 193 -0.02 18.90 0.49
N LEU A 194 0.44 17.88 -0.25
CA LEU A 194 -0.14 17.44 -1.52
C LEU A 194 -0.53 15.95 -1.48
N GLY A 195 -1.79 15.67 -1.74
CA GLY A 195 -2.30 14.31 -2.00
C GLY A 195 -2.42 14.03 -3.49
N VAL A 196 -1.80 12.96 -3.99
CA VAL A 196 -1.87 12.53 -5.39
C VAL A 196 -2.32 11.07 -5.44
N PHE A 197 -3.52 10.79 -5.97
CA PHE A 197 -4.10 9.45 -5.97
C PHE A 197 -4.46 8.96 -7.37
N ALA A 198 -4.38 7.66 -7.56
CA ALA A 198 -4.86 6.95 -8.73
C ALA A 198 -6.25 6.35 -8.44
N GLY A 199 -7.27 6.72 -9.22
CA GLY A 199 -8.65 6.32 -8.98
C GLY A 199 -8.92 4.82 -9.13
N ASN A 200 -8.02 4.08 -9.79
CA ASN A 200 -8.15 2.63 -9.97
C ASN A 200 -7.29 1.83 -8.97
N ASP A 201 -6.79 2.45 -7.91
CA ASP A 201 -6.08 1.74 -6.85
C ASP A 201 -7.08 1.01 -5.93
N PRO A 202 -7.14 -0.33 -5.94
CA PRO A 202 -8.09 -1.06 -5.11
C PRO A 202 -7.69 -1.09 -3.63
N VAL A 203 -6.47 -0.69 -3.30
CA VAL A 203 -5.91 -0.83 -1.95
C VAL A 203 -6.11 0.44 -1.14
N THR A 204 -5.74 1.59 -1.70
CA THR A 204 -5.65 2.85 -0.95
C THR A 204 -6.65 3.93 -1.40
N ASN A 205 -7.44 3.68 -2.46
CA ASN A 205 -8.41 4.66 -2.95
C ASN A 205 -9.36 5.20 -1.84
N PRO A 206 -9.82 4.40 -0.86
CA PRO A 206 -10.63 4.93 0.24
C PRO A 206 -9.92 6.00 1.09
N MET A 207 -8.60 6.01 1.11
CA MET A 207 -7.82 7.01 1.87
C MET A 207 -7.90 8.41 1.24
N LYS A 208 -8.14 8.51 -0.07
CA LYS A 208 -8.29 9.78 -0.79
C LYS A 208 -9.28 10.74 -0.12
N ASP A 209 -10.43 10.23 0.30
CA ASP A 209 -11.49 11.04 0.92
C ASP A 209 -11.26 11.30 2.42
N LEU A 210 -10.34 10.57 3.02
CA LEU A 210 -9.97 10.73 4.42
C LEU A 210 -8.86 11.79 4.61
N ILE A 211 -7.95 11.93 3.64
CA ILE A 211 -6.81 12.85 3.76
C ILE A 211 -7.24 14.29 4.05
N PRO A 212 -8.21 14.91 3.35
CA PRO A 212 -8.64 16.27 3.67
C PRO A 212 -9.26 16.43 5.06
N LYS A 213 -9.75 15.33 5.65
CA LYS A 213 -10.29 15.32 7.02
C LYS A 213 -9.17 15.23 8.07
N MET A 214 -8.08 14.54 7.72
CA MET A 214 -6.92 14.34 8.59
C MET A 214 -5.93 15.49 8.52
N VAL A 215 -5.80 16.11 7.35
CA VAL A 215 -4.88 17.21 7.05
C VAL A 215 -5.69 18.34 6.41
N PRO A 216 -6.27 19.26 7.18
CA PRO A 216 -7.24 20.26 6.66
C PRO A 216 -6.69 21.17 5.56
N ASN A 217 -5.38 21.45 5.55
CA ASN A 217 -4.73 22.26 4.52
C ASN A 217 -4.20 21.42 3.33
N ALA A 218 -4.50 20.13 3.27
CA ALA A 218 -4.06 19.30 2.16
C ALA A 218 -4.70 19.73 0.84
N ARG A 219 -3.85 20.01 -0.14
CA ARG A 219 -4.28 20.17 -1.52
C ARG A 219 -4.35 18.77 -2.17
N MET A 220 -5.49 18.44 -2.74
CA MET A 220 -5.68 17.19 -3.45
C MET A 220 -5.52 17.41 -4.95
N HIS A 221 -4.57 16.73 -5.56
CA HIS A 221 -4.43 16.72 -7.02
C HIS A 221 -5.62 15.95 -7.65
N PRO A 222 -6.15 16.36 -8.80
CA PRO A 222 -7.11 15.56 -9.57
C PRO A 222 -6.57 14.15 -9.81
N ASP A 223 -7.49 13.19 -10.05
CA ASP A 223 -7.09 11.80 -10.32
C ASP A 223 -6.06 11.73 -11.46
N ILE A 224 -4.86 11.23 -11.14
CA ILE A 224 -3.77 11.12 -12.11
C ILE A 224 -3.93 9.89 -13.03
N GLY A 225 -4.91 9.01 -12.73
CA GLY A 225 -5.08 7.73 -13.39
C GLY A 225 -4.05 6.68 -12.95
N GLY A 226 -4.10 5.51 -13.58
CA GLY A 226 -3.26 4.38 -13.19
C GLY A 226 -3.86 3.55 -12.06
N GLY A 227 -3.09 2.66 -11.47
CA GLY A 227 -3.47 1.79 -10.36
C GLY A 227 -2.55 2.00 -9.16
N HIS A 228 -2.43 0.98 -8.31
CA HIS A 228 -1.63 1.08 -7.09
C HIS A 228 -0.18 1.53 -7.33
N PHE A 229 0.46 1.00 -8.38
CA PHE A 229 1.82 1.38 -8.79
C PHE A 229 1.83 2.51 -9.85
N PHE A 230 1.14 3.61 -9.56
CA PHE A 230 1.05 4.75 -10.48
C PHE A 230 2.41 5.43 -10.75
N GLN A 231 3.37 5.31 -9.85
CA GLN A 231 4.76 5.75 -10.09
C GLN A 231 5.43 5.01 -11.26
N TRP A 232 4.88 3.88 -11.68
CA TRP A 232 5.29 3.17 -12.89
C TRP A 232 4.41 3.54 -14.09
N THR A 233 3.09 3.47 -13.93
CA THR A 233 2.12 3.62 -15.03
C THR A 233 1.87 5.09 -15.41
N ARG A 234 2.19 6.04 -14.52
CA ARG A 234 2.04 7.49 -14.65
C ARG A 234 3.29 8.25 -14.23
N ALA A 235 4.46 7.68 -14.52
CA ALA A 235 5.74 8.20 -14.04
C ALA A 235 5.99 9.66 -14.44
N ARG A 236 5.70 10.03 -15.70
CA ARG A 236 5.93 11.38 -16.22
C ARG A 236 4.99 12.40 -15.60
N GLU A 237 3.71 12.06 -15.54
CA GLU A 237 2.67 12.90 -14.95
C GLU A 237 2.96 13.12 -13.46
N LEU A 238 3.28 12.05 -12.73
CA LEU A 238 3.63 12.15 -11.32
C LEU A 238 4.88 13.02 -11.11
N ALA A 239 5.94 12.80 -11.89
CA ALA A 239 7.15 13.60 -11.80
C ALA A 239 6.87 15.08 -12.04
N SER A 240 6.06 15.41 -13.06
CA SER A 240 5.67 16.80 -13.34
C SER A 240 4.90 17.43 -12.17
N VAL A 241 3.96 16.69 -11.57
CA VAL A 241 3.19 17.16 -10.40
C VAL A 241 4.10 17.42 -9.22
N LEU A 242 5.05 16.52 -8.95
CA LEU A 242 5.97 16.66 -7.81
C LEU A 242 6.98 17.79 -8.03
N VAL A 243 7.52 17.96 -9.24
CA VAL A 243 8.43 19.07 -9.57
C VAL A 243 7.73 20.40 -9.38
N ASN A 244 6.53 20.58 -9.94
CA ASN A 244 5.74 21.79 -9.75
C ASN A 244 5.49 22.08 -8.27
N PHE A 245 5.14 21.04 -7.48
CA PHE A 245 4.94 21.20 -6.04
C PHE A 245 6.23 21.60 -5.29
N MET A 246 7.39 21.14 -5.75
CA MET A 246 8.68 21.53 -5.17
C MET A 246 9.05 23.00 -5.45
N GLU A 247 8.65 23.51 -6.63
CA GLU A 247 8.97 24.87 -7.09
C GLU A 247 8.04 25.95 -6.51
N GLU A 248 6.88 25.59 -6.00
CA GLU A 248 5.97 26.49 -5.26
C GLU A 248 6.60 26.98 -3.95
#